data_8b945dd2c87d3b372591295b5ae2c4a7
#
_entry.id   8b945dd2c87d3b372591295b5ae2c4a7
#
_cell.length_a   1.000
_cell.length_b   1.000
_cell.length_c   1.000
_cell.angle_alpha   90.00
_cell.angle_beta   90.00
_cell.angle_gamma   90.00
#
_symmetry.space_group_name_H-M   'P 1'
#
loop_
_entity.id
_entity.type
_entity.pdbx_description
1 polymer ?
#
loop_
_entity_poly.entity_id
_entity_poly.type
_entity_poly.pdbx_seq_one_letter_code
_entity_poly.pdbx_strand_id
1 'polypeptide(L)'
;MKKKFPFIGLAAVALFAANSVLSQTGSINIVSTAVPFLRISPDARAGGMGDMSIAATPDANAAFWNLAKIPFAKSNNAVSVNYTPWLKDLGLSDVYLASLAGYHKLSDESAVSTSLRFFSLGNIQLTDFSGNILNNIRPSEFSIDLGYSRILNNKLSLGVALRYINSRLVVGD
;
A
#
# COMPACT_ATOMS: atom_id res chain seq x y z
N MET A 1 50.99 14.98 -35.33
CA MET A 1 49.51 14.98 -35.43
C MET A 1 48.89 15.16 -34.03
N LYS A 2 48.43 16.38 -33.70
CA LYS A 2 47.79 16.68 -32.41
C LYS A 2 46.32 16.34 -32.51
N LYS A 3 45.85 15.32 -31.79
CA LYS A 3 44.43 14.94 -31.67
C LYS A 3 43.68 16.03 -30.88
N LYS A 4 42.89 16.83 -31.55
CA LYS A 4 41.89 17.72 -30.94
C LYS A 4 40.66 16.87 -30.61
N PHE A 5 40.50 16.44 -29.35
CA PHE A 5 39.34 15.78 -28.76
C PHE A 5 39.00 16.52 -27.48
N PRO A 6 37.82 16.56 -26.98
CA PRO A 6 36.50 16.80 -27.53
C PRO A 6 35.73 17.84 -26.65
N PHE A 7 35.99 19.11 -26.89
CA PHE A 7 35.21 20.18 -26.24
C PHE A 7 33.71 20.13 -26.59
N ILE A 8 33.35 19.53 -27.73
CA ILE A 8 31.97 19.42 -28.21
C ILE A 8 31.19 18.42 -27.36
N GLY A 9 31.79 17.31 -26.92
CA GLY A 9 31.14 16.33 -26.05
C GLY A 9 30.82 16.86 -24.65
N LEU A 10 31.70 17.64 -24.07
CA LEU A 10 31.50 18.25 -22.76
C LEU A 10 30.43 19.34 -22.78
N ALA A 11 30.35 20.13 -23.88
CA ALA A 11 29.31 21.14 -24.08
C ALA A 11 27.92 20.52 -24.27
N ALA A 12 27.80 19.38 -24.93
CA ALA A 12 26.55 18.66 -25.11
C ALA A 12 26.01 18.08 -23.75
N VAL A 13 26.88 17.55 -22.91
CA VAL A 13 26.50 17.05 -21.55
C VAL A 13 26.09 18.21 -20.64
N ALA A 14 26.71 19.36 -20.72
CA ALA A 14 26.35 20.54 -19.93
C ALA A 14 24.99 21.13 -20.35
N LEU A 15 24.60 21.05 -21.63
CA LEU A 15 23.31 21.49 -22.13
C LEU A 15 22.13 20.57 -21.67
N PHE A 16 22.38 19.28 -21.48
CA PHE A 16 21.38 18.34 -20.93
C PHE A 16 21.21 18.49 -19.43
N ALA A 17 22.21 18.93 -18.68
CA ALA A 17 22.13 19.14 -17.24
C ALA A 17 21.39 20.45 -16.85
N ALA A 18 21.23 21.39 -17.75
CA ALA A 18 20.65 22.71 -17.46
C ALA A 18 19.11 22.74 -17.41
N ASN A 19 18.42 21.69 -17.85
CA ASN A 19 16.95 21.68 -17.90
C ASN A 19 16.26 21.24 -16.61
N SER A 20 17.00 20.89 -15.55
CA SER A 20 16.43 20.33 -14.32
C SER A 20 16.04 21.36 -13.27
N VAL A 21 16.31 22.65 -13.47
CA VAL A 21 16.21 23.66 -12.40
C VAL A 21 14.92 24.51 -12.48
N LEU A 22 14.11 24.40 -13.52
CA LEU A 22 12.92 25.25 -13.69
C LEU A 22 11.59 24.59 -13.27
N SER A 23 11.63 23.42 -12.63
CA SER A 23 10.41 22.63 -12.36
C SER A 23 9.78 22.80 -10.97
N GLN A 24 10.17 23.77 -10.15
CA GLN A 24 9.69 23.82 -8.76
C GLN A 24 8.91 25.09 -8.36
N THR A 25 8.31 25.81 -9.28
CA THR A 25 7.35 26.87 -8.95
C THR A 25 5.89 26.46 -9.17
N GLY A 26 5.61 25.16 -9.31
CA GLY A 26 4.24 24.64 -9.30
C GLY A 26 3.70 24.58 -7.88
N SER A 27 2.49 25.10 -7.65
CA SER A 27 1.71 24.84 -6.42
C SER A 27 1.85 23.36 -6.06
N ILE A 28 2.17 23.07 -4.77
CA ILE A 28 2.20 21.70 -4.25
C ILE A 28 0.79 21.12 -4.46
N ASN A 29 0.63 20.33 -5.51
CA ASN A 29 -0.58 19.56 -5.71
C ASN A 29 -0.56 18.47 -4.64
N ILE A 30 -1.25 18.71 -3.53
CA ILE A 30 -1.51 17.67 -2.54
C ILE A 30 -2.40 16.65 -3.23
N VAL A 31 -1.82 15.55 -3.67
CA VAL A 31 -2.57 14.42 -4.21
C VAL A 31 -3.40 13.84 -3.06
N SER A 32 -4.65 14.27 -2.94
CA SER A 32 -5.61 13.64 -2.04
C SER A 32 -6.05 12.31 -2.66
N THR A 33 -5.78 11.21 -1.97
CA THR A 33 -6.31 9.90 -2.34
C THR A 33 -7.69 9.72 -1.70
N ALA A 34 -8.65 9.18 -2.45
CA ALA A 34 -10.01 8.96 -1.97
C ALA A 34 -10.06 8.00 -0.76
N VAL A 35 -9.07 7.11 -0.61
CA VAL A 35 -9.05 6.04 0.40
C VAL A 35 -7.63 5.89 0.95
N PRO A 36 -7.17 6.81 1.80
CA PRO A 36 -5.78 6.88 2.24
C PRO A 36 -5.33 5.68 3.09
N PHE A 37 -6.23 4.98 3.81
CA PHE A 37 -5.88 3.83 4.64
C PHE A 37 -5.27 2.66 3.83
N LEU A 38 -5.55 2.58 2.54
CA LEU A 38 -4.94 1.56 1.67
C LEU A 38 -3.44 1.75 1.46
N ARG A 39 -2.91 2.92 1.75
CA ARG A 39 -1.47 3.21 1.66
C ARG A 39 -0.69 2.78 2.90
N ILE A 40 -1.40 2.50 4.00
CA ILE A 40 -0.76 2.04 5.23
C ILE A 40 -0.28 0.60 5.02
N SER A 41 0.96 0.32 5.42
CA SER A 41 1.52 -1.03 5.37
C SER A 41 0.68 -1.98 6.22
N PRO A 42 0.12 -3.06 5.64
CA PRO A 42 -0.77 -3.96 6.37
C PRO A 42 -0.03 -5.05 7.14
N ASP A 43 1.28 -5.17 6.95
CA ASP A 43 2.07 -6.25 7.57
C ASP A 43 3.36 -5.74 8.20
N ALA A 44 3.73 -6.34 9.32
CA ALA A 44 4.89 -5.96 10.11
C ALA A 44 6.22 -6.20 9.37
N ARG A 45 6.29 -7.22 8.50
CA ARG A 45 7.50 -7.51 7.72
C ARG A 45 7.78 -6.40 6.71
N ALA A 46 6.79 -6.01 5.93
CA ALA A 46 6.94 -4.93 4.96
C ALA A 46 7.21 -3.60 5.65
N GLY A 47 6.49 -3.29 6.75
CA GLY A 47 6.72 -2.10 7.54
C GLY A 47 8.15 -2.01 8.06
N GLY A 48 8.70 -3.12 8.56
CA GLY A 48 10.10 -3.19 9.02
C GLY A 48 11.14 -3.05 7.90
N MET A 49 10.75 -3.29 6.64
CA MET A 49 11.60 -3.12 5.45
C MET A 49 11.36 -1.79 4.71
N GLY A 50 10.65 -0.83 5.33
CA GLY A 50 10.34 0.44 4.68
C GLY A 50 9.33 0.29 3.52
N ASP A 51 8.34 -0.58 3.69
CA ASP A 51 7.25 -0.88 2.74
C ASP A 51 7.73 -1.50 1.40
N MET A 52 8.91 -2.12 1.41
CA MET A 52 9.50 -2.74 0.23
C MET A 52 9.15 -4.24 0.14
N SER A 53 7.89 -4.56 -0.18
CA SER A 53 7.47 -5.96 -0.30
C SER A 53 7.04 -6.40 -1.71
N ILE A 54 7.02 -5.52 -2.69
CA ILE A 54 6.61 -5.84 -4.07
C ILE A 54 7.47 -6.96 -4.68
N ALA A 55 8.80 -6.86 -4.51
CA ALA A 55 9.77 -7.80 -5.04
C ALA A 55 10.32 -8.79 -3.98
N ALA A 56 9.84 -8.73 -2.74
CA ALA A 56 10.25 -9.66 -1.69
C ALA A 56 9.78 -11.09 -1.98
N THR A 57 10.38 -12.07 -1.31
CA THR A 57 9.96 -13.47 -1.41
C THR A 57 8.46 -13.61 -1.10
N PRO A 58 7.73 -14.48 -1.84
CA PRO A 58 6.31 -14.71 -1.62
C PRO A 58 6.03 -15.20 -0.20
N ASP A 59 5.03 -14.59 0.43
CA ASP A 59 4.50 -14.96 1.74
C ASP A 59 2.97 -14.77 1.77
N ALA A 60 2.34 -14.99 2.93
CA ALA A 60 0.89 -14.84 3.08
C ALA A 60 0.41 -13.41 2.78
N ASN A 61 1.25 -12.39 3.03
CA ASN A 61 0.92 -10.98 2.80
C ASN A 61 1.12 -10.54 1.34
N ALA A 62 1.59 -11.42 0.46
CA ALA A 62 1.79 -11.11 -0.96
C ALA A 62 0.51 -10.59 -1.65
N ALA A 63 -0.67 -10.98 -1.14
CA ALA A 63 -1.97 -10.50 -1.63
C ALA A 63 -2.11 -8.97 -1.55
N PHE A 64 -1.46 -8.31 -0.59
CA PHE A 64 -1.49 -6.86 -0.45
C PHE A 64 -0.57 -6.12 -1.42
N TRP A 65 0.53 -6.76 -1.85
CA TRP A 65 1.64 -6.11 -2.54
C TRP A 65 1.75 -6.50 -4.01
N ASN A 66 1.82 -7.80 -4.26
CA ASN A 66 2.00 -8.35 -5.61
C ASN A 66 1.45 -9.78 -5.69
N LEU A 67 0.24 -9.93 -6.18
CA LEU A 67 -0.41 -11.23 -6.35
C LEU A 67 0.37 -12.16 -7.27
N ALA A 68 1.02 -11.61 -8.30
CA ALA A 68 1.68 -12.38 -9.32
C ALA A 68 2.86 -13.22 -8.79
N LYS A 69 3.40 -12.88 -7.62
CA LYS A 69 4.48 -13.67 -7.00
C LYS A 69 3.98 -14.92 -6.25
N ILE A 70 2.69 -15.00 -5.90
CA ILE A 70 2.12 -16.10 -5.08
C ILE A 70 2.36 -17.48 -5.68
N PRO A 71 2.17 -17.73 -7.00
CA PRO A 71 2.42 -19.06 -7.57
C PRO A 71 3.86 -19.55 -7.41
N PHE A 72 4.83 -18.63 -7.24
CA PHE A 72 6.23 -18.97 -6.96
C PHE A 72 6.52 -19.27 -5.48
N ALA A 73 5.50 -19.22 -4.61
CA ALA A 73 5.66 -19.55 -3.21
C ALA A 73 6.04 -21.02 -3.01
N LYS A 74 6.87 -21.28 -1.99
CA LYS A 74 7.30 -22.65 -1.64
C LYS A 74 6.18 -23.45 -1.00
N SER A 75 5.30 -22.80 -0.23
CA SER A 75 4.18 -23.43 0.47
C SER A 75 2.92 -23.39 -0.38
N ASN A 76 2.12 -24.44 -0.32
CA ASN A 76 0.84 -24.50 -1.02
C ASN A 76 -0.23 -23.60 -0.39
N ASN A 77 -0.11 -23.34 0.91
CA ASN A 77 -1.02 -22.50 1.65
C ASN A 77 -0.24 -21.60 2.60
N ALA A 78 -0.72 -20.40 2.83
CA ALA A 78 -0.25 -19.57 3.93
C ALA A 78 -1.38 -18.62 4.37
N VAL A 79 -1.38 -18.31 5.66
CA VAL A 79 -2.29 -17.34 6.28
C VAL A 79 -1.48 -16.43 7.18
N SER A 80 -1.81 -15.18 7.24
CA SER A 80 -1.20 -14.16 8.09
C SER A 80 -2.28 -13.29 8.72
N VAL A 81 -2.09 -12.99 10.00
CA VAL A 81 -2.89 -12.01 10.73
C VAL A 81 -1.93 -10.98 11.29
N ASN A 82 -2.23 -9.71 11.10
CA ASN A 82 -1.45 -8.61 11.66
C ASN A 82 -2.40 -7.66 12.41
N TYR A 83 -1.90 -7.12 13.50
CA TYR A 83 -2.58 -6.09 14.28
C TYR A 83 -1.57 -5.02 14.65
N THR A 84 -1.85 -3.79 14.23
CA THR A 84 -0.97 -2.65 14.45
C THR A 84 -1.76 -1.57 15.21
N PRO A 85 -1.55 -1.45 16.53
CA PRO A 85 -2.12 -0.36 17.30
C PRO A 85 -1.44 0.94 16.92
N TRP A 86 -2.22 2.01 16.74
CA TRP A 86 -1.73 3.34 16.46
C TRP A 86 -1.95 4.26 17.65
N LEU A 87 -1.00 5.16 17.89
CA LEU A 87 -1.09 6.21 18.90
C LEU A 87 -1.37 5.69 20.33
N LYS A 88 -1.07 4.41 20.59
CA LYS A 88 -1.29 3.78 21.90
C LYS A 88 -0.57 4.53 23.03
N ASP A 89 0.64 5.01 22.76
CA ASP A 89 1.46 5.75 23.74
C ASP A 89 0.88 7.14 24.06
N LEU A 90 -0.04 7.64 23.23
CA LEU A 90 -0.81 8.88 23.46
C LEU A 90 -2.14 8.60 24.18
N GLY A 91 -2.36 7.38 24.68
CA GLY A 91 -3.58 6.97 25.37
C GLY A 91 -4.75 6.59 24.47
N LEU A 92 -4.56 6.54 23.14
CA LEU A 92 -5.59 6.11 22.19
C LEU A 92 -5.47 4.61 21.97
N SER A 93 -6.34 3.82 22.59
CA SER A 93 -6.33 2.34 22.50
C SER A 93 -7.24 1.79 21.41
N ASP A 94 -8.07 2.62 20.80
CA ASP A 94 -9.12 2.26 19.86
C ASP A 94 -8.80 2.59 18.40
N VAL A 95 -7.61 3.19 18.15
CA VAL A 95 -7.08 3.42 16.79
C VAL A 95 -6.13 2.29 16.43
N TYR A 96 -6.48 1.50 15.41
CA TYR A 96 -5.68 0.36 14.99
C TYR A 96 -5.94 -0.04 13.55
N LEU A 97 -4.95 -0.68 12.93
CA LEU A 97 -5.07 -1.40 11.68
C LEU A 97 -5.01 -2.91 11.96
N ALA A 98 -6.03 -3.63 11.56
CA ALA A 98 -6.03 -5.08 11.54
C ALA A 98 -6.00 -5.58 10.10
N SER A 99 -5.23 -6.63 9.83
CA SER A 99 -5.19 -7.25 8.52
C SER A 99 -5.17 -8.78 8.62
N LEU A 100 -5.81 -9.40 7.64
CA LEU A 100 -5.82 -10.82 7.41
C LEU A 100 -5.49 -11.05 5.95
N ALA A 101 -4.57 -11.96 5.66
CA ALA A 101 -4.25 -12.35 4.29
C ALA A 101 -3.99 -13.84 4.21
N GLY A 102 -4.26 -14.40 3.05
CA GLY A 102 -3.94 -15.79 2.80
C GLY A 102 -4.02 -16.13 1.32
N TYR A 103 -3.41 -17.26 0.98
CA TYR A 103 -3.49 -17.82 -0.35
C TYR A 103 -3.54 -19.35 -0.31
N HIS A 104 -4.06 -19.90 -1.40
CA HIS A 104 -4.07 -21.33 -1.69
C HIS A 104 -3.62 -21.54 -3.13
N LYS A 105 -2.60 -22.39 -3.35
CA LYS A 105 -2.20 -22.81 -4.69
C LYS A 105 -3.18 -23.87 -5.20
N LEU A 106 -3.79 -23.59 -6.34
CA LEU A 106 -4.68 -24.55 -7.02
C LEU A 106 -3.86 -25.58 -7.81
N SER A 107 -2.69 -25.16 -8.29
CA SER A 107 -1.72 -25.98 -9.01
C SER A 107 -0.32 -25.39 -8.86
N ASP A 108 0.70 -26.02 -9.43
CA ASP A 108 2.06 -25.46 -9.45
C ASP A 108 2.15 -24.11 -10.19
N GLU A 109 1.18 -23.82 -11.07
CA GLU A 109 1.17 -22.62 -11.89
C GLU A 109 0.15 -21.57 -11.45
N SER A 110 -0.82 -21.91 -10.60
CA SER A 110 -1.93 -21.01 -10.28
C SER A 110 -2.26 -20.98 -8.80
N ALA A 111 -2.72 -19.82 -8.34
CA ALA A 111 -3.12 -19.61 -6.96
C ALA A 111 -4.30 -18.64 -6.86
N VAL A 112 -5.09 -18.83 -5.81
CA VAL A 112 -6.10 -17.89 -5.34
C VAL A 112 -5.62 -17.26 -4.05
N SER A 113 -6.05 -16.03 -3.82
CA SER A 113 -5.71 -15.30 -2.58
C SER A 113 -6.87 -14.46 -2.12
N THR A 114 -6.91 -14.22 -0.84
CA THR A 114 -7.84 -13.26 -0.23
C THR A 114 -7.09 -12.39 0.75
N SER A 115 -7.53 -11.15 0.89
CA SER A 115 -7.02 -10.27 1.95
C SER A 115 -8.12 -9.36 2.47
N LEU A 116 -7.99 -8.98 3.73
CA LEU A 116 -8.87 -8.06 4.43
C LEU A 116 -8.01 -7.05 5.17
N ARG A 117 -8.39 -5.78 5.10
CA ARG A 117 -7.88 -4.70 5.95
C ARG A 117 -9.05 -4.06 6.66
N PHE A 118 -8.88 -3.79 7.93
CA PHE A 118 -9.82 -3.04 8.74
C PHE A 118 -9.06 -1.96 9.51
N PHE A 119 -9.44 -0.70 9.31
CA PHE A 119 -8.85 0.44 9.99
C PHE A 119 -9.91 1.11 10.86
N SER A 120 -9.67 1.14 12.16
CA SER A 120 -10.46 1.90 13.14
C SER A 120 -9.78 3.22 13.42
N LEU A 121 -10.51 4.31 13.29
CA LEU A 121 -10.03 5.65 13.65
C LEU A 121 -10.36 6.02 15.11
N GLY A 122 -10.92 5.07 15.85
CA GLY A 122 -11.29 5.29 17.25
C GLY A 122 -12.63 5.95 17.43
N ASN A 123 -12.90 6.37 18.67
CA ASN A 123 -14.11 7.07 19.05
C ASN A 123 -13.87 8.59 19.01
N ILE A 124 -14.61 9.29 18.19
CA ILE A 124 -14.53 10.75 18.04
C ILE A 124 -15.77 11.37 18.64
N GLN A 125 -15.58 12.22 19.64
CA GLN A 125 -16.63 12.98 20.26
C GLN A 125 -16.85 14.29 19.50
N LEU A 126 -18.04 14.47 18.96
CA LEU A 126 -18.44 15.70 18.29
C LEU A 126 -18.97 16.69 19.35
N THR A 127 -18.54 17.94 19.24
CA THR A 127 -18.99 19.03 20.10
C THR A 127 -19.50 20.18 19.25
N ASP A 128 -20.44 20.98 19.80
CA ASP A 128 -20.86 22.24 19.20
C ASP A 128 -19.83 23.35 19.44
N PHE A 129 -20.06 24.53 18.87
CA PHE A 129 -19.20 25.72 19.07
C PHE A 129 -19.14 26.22 20.53
N SER A 130 -20.10 25.79 21.36
CA SER A 130 -20.19 26.12 22.78
C SER A 130 -19.53 25.08 23.67
N GLY A 131 -18.98 23.98 23.07
CA GLY A 131 -18.32 22.90 23.79
C GLY A 131 -19.27 21.81 24.32
N ASN A 132 -20.57 21.85 23.98
CA ASN A 132 -21.51 20.80 24.39
C ASN A 132 -21.31 19.56 23.52
N ILE A 133 -21.38 18.38 24.16
CA ILE A 133 -21.25 17.09 23.48
C ILE A 133 -22.52 16.84 22.65
N LEU A 134 -22.35 16.69 21.35
CA LEU A 134 -23.45 16.37 20.42
C LEU A 134 -23.60 14.86 20.25
N ASN A 135 -22.56 14.17 19.80
CA ASN A 135 -22.61 12.77 19.49
C ASN A 135 -21.21 12.14 19.52
N ASN A 136 -21.15 10.80 19.63
CA ASN A 136 -19.94 10.01 19.46
C ASN A 136 -20.04 9.24 18.14
N ILE A 137 -19.03 9.40 17.29
CA ILE A 137 -18.91 8.65 16.05
C ILE A 137 -17.71 7.71 16.11
N ARG A 138 -17.78 6.59 15.40
CA ARG A 138 -16.68 5.61 15.25
C ARG A 138 -16.37 5.41 13.78
N PRO A 139 -15.57 6.31 13.20
CA PRO A 139 -15.19 6.16 11.80
C PRO A 139 -14.37 4.88 11.62
N SER A 140 -14.66 4.17 10.54
CA SER A 140 -13.93 2.96 10.20
C SER A 140 -13.90 2.75 8.69
N GLU A 141 -12.85 2.11 8.23
CA GLU A 141 -12.64 1.79 6.84
C GLU A 141 -12.26 0.32 6.72
N PHE A 142 -12.77 -0.35 5.69
CA PHE A 142 -12.33 -1.71 5.41
C PHE A 142 -12.24 -1.98 3.91
N SER A 143 -11.40 -2.93 3.55
CA SER A 143 -11.33 -3.49 2.20
C SER A 143 -11.22 -5.01 2.25
N ILE A 144 -11.85 -5.65 1.27
CA ILE A 144 -11.74 -7.08 1.01
C ILE A 144 -11.25 -7.26 -0.42
N ASP A 145 -10.24 -8.10 -0.59
CA ASP A 145 -9.66 -8.43 -1.88
C ASP A 145 -9.82 -9.93 -2.16
N LEU A 146 -10.16 -10.25 -3.39
CA LEU A 146 -10.10 -11.60 -3.94
C LEU A 146 -9.20 -11.58 -5.15
N GLY A 147 -8.19 -12.43 -5.18
CA GLY A 147 -7.18 -12.47 -6.21
C GLY A 147 -7.01 -13.84 -6.84
N TYR A 148 -6.68 -13.83 -8.12
CA TYR A 148 -6.23 -14.99 -8.87
C TYR A 148 -4.90 -14.65 -9.55
N SER A 149 -3.96 -15.57 -9.52
CA SER A 149 -2.66 -15.41 -10.16
C SER A 149 -2.23 -16.67 -10.88
N ARG A 150 -1.51 -16.51 -12.01
CA ARG A 150 -1.04 -17.62 -12.82
C ARG A 150 0.32 -17.34 -13.44
N ILE A 151 1.18 -18.36 -13.43
CA ILE A 151 2.44 -18.37 -14.16
C ILE A 151 2.15 -18.54 -15.66
N LEU A 152 2.72 -17.69 -16.48
CA LEU A 152 2.66 -17.78 -17.94
C LEU A 152 3.91 -18.47 -18.50
N ASN A 153 5.06 -18.24 -17.88
CA ASN A 153 6.31 -18.93 -18.16
C ASN A 153 7.25 -18.84 -16.93
N ASN A 154 8.42 -19.45 -17.00
CA ASN A 154 9.36 -19.54 -15.86
C ASN A 154 9.78 -18.19 -15.25
N LYS A 155 9.48 -17.06 -15.88
CA LYS A 155 9.88 -15.71 -15.44
C LYS A 155 8.72 -14.72 -15.35
N LEU A 156 7.56 -15.08 -15.88
CA LEU A 156 6.42 -14.18 -15.96
C LEU A 156 5.18 -14.82 -15.36
N SER A 157 4.52 -14.07 -14.49
CA SER A 157 3.19 -14.40 -13.99
C SER A 157 2.29 -13.18 -14.03
N LEU A 158 0.99 -13.41 -14.10
CA LEU A 158 -0.04 -12.39 -14.01
C LEU A 158 -0.90 -12.63 -12.77
N GLY A 159 -1.39 -11.55 -12.19
CA GLY A 159 -2.38 -11.58 -11.11
C GLY A 159 -3.47 -10.55 -11.37
N VAL A 160 -4.71 -10.94 -11.08
CA VAL A 160 -5.89 -10.07 -11.14
C VAL A 160 -6.56 -10.10 -9.78
N ALA A 161 -6.98 -8.94 -9.28
CA ALA A 161 -7.72 -8.83 -8.04
C ALA A 161 -9.00 -8.02 -8.22
N LEU A 162 -10.04 -8.43 -7.53
CA LEU A 162 -11.24 -7.65 -7.28
C LEU A 162 -11.15 -7.11 -5.85
N ARG A 163 -11.38 -5.82 -5.69
CA ARG A 163 -11.37 -5.15 -4.39
C ARG A 163 -12.70 -4.48 -4.13
N TYR A 164 -13.27 -4.78 -2.97
CA TYR A 164 -14.38 -4.04 -2.41
C TYR A 164 -13.86 -3.14 -1.28
N ILE A 165 -14.28 -1.88 -1.27
CA ILE A 165 -13.86 -0.88 -0.28
C ILE A 165 -15.11 -0.25 0.32
N ASN A 166 -15.12 -0.11 1.65
CA ASN A 166 -16.10 0.66 2.37
C ASN A 166 -15.36 1.63 3.31
N SER A 167 -15.62 2.92 3.14
CA SER A 167 -15.04 3.99 3.96
C SER A 167 -16.19 4.80 4.57
N ARG A 168 -16.25 4.80 5.91
CA ARG A 168 -17.23 5.55 6.70
C ARG A 168 -16.49 6.50 7.62
N LEU A 169 -16.14 7.67 7.10
CA LEU A 169 -15.40 8.68 7.86
C LEU A 169 -16.31 9.67 8.57
N VAL A 170 -17.47 9.97 7.97
CA VAL A 170 -18.49 10.85 8.55
C VAL A 170 -19.84 10.19 8.29
N VAL A 171 -20.69 10.15 9.32
CA VAL A 171 -22.11 9.85 9.14
C VAL A 171 -22.77 11.20 8.99
N GLY A 172 -23.03 11.58 7.75
CA GLY A 172 -23.94 12.69 7.46
C GLY A 172 -25.37 12.22 7.71
N ASP A 173 -26.14 13.03 8.40
CA ASP A 173 -27.60 12.90 8.46
C ASP A 173 -28.21 13.07 7.06
#